data_369085a1caeee3211ce04087227e6815
#
_entry.id   369085a1caeee3211ce04087227e6815
#
_cell.length_a   1.000
_cell.length_b   1.000
_cell.length_c   1.000
_cell.angle_alpha   90.00
_cell.angle_beta   90.00
_cell.angle_gamma   90.00
#
_symmetry.space_group_name_H-M   'P 1'
#
loop_
_entity.id
_entity.type
_entity.pdbx_description
1 polymer ?
#
loop_
_entity_poly.entity_id
_entity_poly.type
_entity_poly.pdbx_seq_one_letter_code
_entity_poly.pdbx_strand_id
1 'polypeptide(L)'
;AYKAAYLTSALVKLHASVEVVMTRNATEFIAPLTFEQLTGNKVMVDTFDRNFVHQVEHIALADRTDLVMIAPATANVCAKLAHGLADDMLTTTVLACTCPKLIAPAMNTHMYENPVTQDNLDILRRYGWEVIAPASGRLACGAVGAGKLPEPQDLLQYILREIAFPHDLKGK
;
A
#
# COMPACT_ATOMS: atom_id res chain seq x y z
N ALA A 1 -6.00 5.40 9.16
CA ALA A 1 -4.87 6.22 8.68
C ALA A 1 -3.68 6.18 9.65
N TYR A 2 -3.87 6.40 10.97
CA TYR A 2 -2.76 6.51 11.94
C TYR A 2 -1.80 5.29 11.93
N LYS A 3 -2.28 4.07 11.73
CA LYS A 3 -1.43 2.86 11.65
C LYS A 3 -0.41 2.92 10.50
N ALA A 4 -0.76 3.56 9.38
CA ALA A 4 0.18 3.78 8.29
C ALA A 4 1.33 4.70 8.71
N ALA A 5 1.03 5.77 9.46
CA ALA A 5 2.07 6.66 9.99
C ALA A 5 2.99 5.94 11.01
N TYR A 6 2.44 5.08 11.87
CA TYR A 6 3.26 4.25 12.77
C TYR A 6 4.16 3.28 12.00
N LEU A 7 3.64 2.62 10.96
CA LEU A 7 4.43 1.73 10.09
C LEU A 7 5.56 2.50 9.41
N THR A 8 5.25 3.67 8.83
CA THR A 8 6.25 4.55 8.20
C THR A 8 7.35 4.93 9.20
N SER A 9 6.97 5.37 10.41
CA SER A 9 7.94 5.70 11.47
C SER A 9 8.81 4.50 11.86
N ALA A 10 8.24 3.31 11.93
CA ALA A 10 8.99 2.09 12.26
C ALA A 10 10.00 1.74 11.16
N LEU A 11 9.63 1.86 9.89
CA LEU A 11 10.53 1.62 8.76
C LEU A 11 11.70 2.63 8.73
N VAL A 12 11.41 3.91 8.93
CA VAL A 12 12.45 4.96 8.99
C VAL A 12 13.43 4.70 10.15
N LYS A 13 12.95 4.27 11.31
CA LYS A 13 13.82 3.88 12.45
C LYS A 13 14.71 2.68 12.15
N LEU A 14 14.32 1.84 11.21
CA LEU A 14 15.13 0.73 10.68
C LEU A 14 16.02 1.15 9.51
N HIS A 15 16.18 2.46 9.29
CA HIS A 15 16.98 3.05 8.21
C HIS A 15 16.51 2.70 6.79
N ALA A 16 15.25 2.33 6.61
CA ALA A 16 14.67 2.21 5.28
C ALA A 16 14.44 3.59 4.65
N SER A 17 14.74 3.72 3.36
CA SER A 17 14.29 4.86 2.57
C SER A 17 12.81 4.66 2.23
N VAL A 18 11.95 5.52 2.75
CA VAL A 18 10.50 5.39 2.59
C VAL A 18 9.96 6.52 1.74
N GLU A 19 9.37 6.16 0.61
CA GLU A 19 8.62 7.07 -0.25
C GLU A 19 7.11 6.82 -0.03
N VAL A 20 6.34 7.89 0.09
CA VAL A 20 4.91 7.78 0.36
C VAL A 20 4.11 8.34 -0.81
N VAL A 21 3.22 7.51 -1.34
CA VAL A 21 2.26 7.90 -2.37
C VAL A 21 0.86 7.81 -1.79
N MET A 22 0.08 8.87 -1.89
CA MET A 22 -1.28 8.92 -1.36
C MET A 22 -2.30 9.15 -2.47
N THR A 23 -3.43 8.46 -2.37
CA THR A 23 -4.60 8.85 -3.16
C THR A 23 -5.16 10.18 -2.63
N ARG A 24 -5.87 10.95 -3.46
CA ARG A 24 -6.57 12.17 -2.99
C ARG A 24 -7.48 11.88 -1.80
N ASN A 25 -8.23 10.78 -1.82
CA ASN A 25 -9.11 10.43 -0.70
C ASN A 25 -8.33 10.10 0.58
N ALA A 26 -7.10 9.61 0.47
CA ALA A 26 -6.27 9.34 1.66
C ALA A 26 -5.88 10.63 2.39
N THR A 27 -5.73 11.75 1.68
CA THR A 27 -5.38 13.04 2.27
C THR A 27 -6.48 13.61 3.17
N GLU A 28 -7.72 13.18 3.01
CA GLU A 28 -8.84 13.55 3.88
C GLU A 28 -8.78 12.88 5.27
N PHE A 29 -8.01 11.79 5.41
CA PHE A 29 -7.86 11.06 6.67
C PHE A 29 -6.59 11.41 7.43
N ILE A 30 -5.54 11.84 6.74
CA ILE A 30 -4.26 12.22 7.30
C ILE A 30 -3.52 13.13 6.33
N ALA A 31 -2.97 14.22 6.81
CA ALA A 31 -2.28 15.19 5.97
C ALA A 31 -0.97 14.60 5.39
N PRO A 32 -0.64 14.89 4.12
CA PRO A 32 0.66 14.53 3.52
C PRO A 32 1.85 14.97 4.36
N LEU A 33 1.78 16.17 4.95
CA LEU A 33 2.81 16.73 5.82
C LEU A 33 3.22 15.79 6.96
N THR A 34 2.29 14.96 7.48
CA THR A 34 2.62 13.98 8.53
C THR A 34 3.67 13.00 8.05
N PHE A 35 3.52 12.49 6.84
CA PHE A 35 4.48 11.54 6.25
C PHE A 35 5.78 12.23 5.80
N GLU A 36 5.69 13.46 5.30
CA GLU A 36 6.87 14.27 4.93
C GLU A 36 7.78 14.51 6.14
N GLN A 37 7.18 14.82 7.30
CA GLN A 37 7.95 14.97 8.56
C GLN A 37 8.55 13.66 9.06
N LEU A 38 7.92 12.52 8.80
CA LEU A 38 8.43 11.21 9.22
C LEU A 38 9.56 10.71 8.32
N THR A 39 9.45 10.94 7.01
CA THR A 39 10.36 10.35 6.00
C THR A 39 11.46 11.30 5.55
N GLY A 40 11.24 12.60 5.68
CA GLY A 40 12.08 13.63 5.06
C GLY A 40 11.87 13.77 3.55
N ASN A 41 10.97 12.98 2.95
CA ASN A 41 10.66 12.96 1.53
C ASN A 41 9.30 13.62 1.26
N LYS A 42 9.15 14.27 0.10
CA LYS A 42 7.86 14.83 -0.32
C LYS A 42 6.86 13.70 -0.61
N VAL A 43 5.62 13.87 -0.14
CA VAL A 43 4.53 12.93 -0.44
C VAL A 43 3.97 13.20 -1.83
N MET A 44 3.82 12.15 -2.62
CA MET A 44 3.28 12.20 -3.96
C MET A 44 1.77 11.94 -3.95
N VAL A 45 1.00 12.88 -4.47
CA VAL A 45 -0.48 12.80 -4.52
C VAL A 45 -1.00 12.97 -5.95
N ASP A 46 -0.43 13.90 -6.70
CA ASP A 46 -0.89 14.26 -8.04
C ASP A 46 0.12 13.84 -9.11
N THR A 47 -0.37 13.16 -10.14
CA THR A 47 0.46 12.72 -11.28
C THR A 47 1.03 13.89 -12.10
N PHE A 48 0.37 15.04 -12.04
CA PHE A 48 0.71 16.24 -12.82
C PHE A 48 1.22 17.39 -11.96
N ASP A 49 1.79 17.14 -10.79
CA ASP A 49 2.41 18.16 -9.96
C ASP A 49 3.63 18.74 -10.69
N ARG A 50 3.54 20.03 -11.10
CA ARG A 50 4.57 20.75 -11.88
C ARG A 50 5.79 21.16 -11.07
N ASN A 51 5.81 20.91 -9.78
CA ASN A 51 6.93 21.24 -8.89
C ASN A 51 8.06 20.19 -8.92
N PHE A 52 7.92 19.15 -9.73
CA PHE A 52 8.94 18.13 -9.93
C PHE A 52 9.78 18.38 -11.16
N VAL A 53 11.11 18.29 -11.00
CA VAL A 53 12.08 18.66 -12.02
C VAL A 53 12.44 17.44 -12.89
N HIS A 54 12.00 17.44 -14.14
CA HIS A 54 12.60 16.75 -15.28
C HIS A 54 12.50 15.22 -15.46
N GLN A 55 11.76 14.45 -14.65
CA GLN A 55 11.47 13.04 -14.98
C GLN A 55 10.02 12.71 -14.75
N VAL A 56 9.52 11.70 -15.48
CA VAL A 56 8.19 11.10 -15.23
C VAL A 56 8.28 10.41 -13.87
N GLU A 57 7.84 11.09 -12.84
CA GLU A 57 8.14 10.79 -11.43
C GLU A 57 7.72 9.37 -11.01
N HIS A 58 6.56 8.91 -11.48
CA HIS A 58 6.09 7.56 -11.20
C HIS A 58 7.01 6.47 -11.79
N ILE A 59 7.69 6.72 -12.92
CA ILE A 59 8.66 5.78 -13.50
C ILE A 59 9.94 5.79 -12.68
N ALA A 60 10.50 6.98 -12.39
CA ALA A 60 11.71 7.10 -11.57
C ALA A 60 11.53 6.49 -10.17
N LEU A 61 10.32 6.62 -9.59
CA LEU A 61 9.99 5.98 -8.33
C LEU A 61 9.90 4.46 -8.47
N ALA A 62 9.24 3.97 -9.52
CA ALA A 62 9.08 2.53 -9.77
C ALA A 62 10.43 1.84 -9.95
N ASP A 63 11.37 2.47 -10.67
CA ASP A 63 12.70 1.92 -10.97
C ASP A 63 13.59 1.75 -9.72
N ARG A 64 13.42 2.61 -8.70
CA ARG A 64 14.21 2.56 -7.46
C ARG A 64 13.52 1.86 -6.30
N THR A 65 12.29 1.37 -6.51
CA THR A 65 11.48 0.75 -5.45
C THR A 65 11.84 -0.72 -5.29
N ASP A 66 12.26 -1.11 -4.11
CA ASP A 66 12.57 -2.52 -3.76
C ASP A 66 11.32 -3.29 -3.30
N LEU A 67 10.32 -2.61 -2.77
CA LEU A 67 9.08 -3.21 -2.28
C LEU A 67 7.95 -2.18 -2.26
N VAL A 68 6.76 -2.60 -2.67
CA VAL A 68 5.52 -1.82 -2.54
C VAL A 68 4.67 -2.38 -1.40
N MET A 69 4.21 -1.50 -0.51
CA MET A 69 3.23 -1.82 0.53
C MET A 69 2.02 -0.89 0.45
N ILE A 70 0.84 -1.45 0.17
CA ILE A 70 -0.42 -0.70 0.17
C ILE A 70 -1.15 -0.92 1.49
N ALA A 71 -1.14 0.09 2.37
CA ALA A 71 -1.73 -0.01 3.71
C ALA A 71 -2.27 1.34 4.22
N PRO A 72 -3.58 1.45 4.48
CA PRO A 72 -4.65 0.50 4.16
C PRO A 72 -5.03 0.53 2.66
N ALA A 73 -5.52 -0.60 2.14
CA ALA A 73 -6.13 -0.65 0.82
C ALA A 73 -7.66 -0.70 0.93
N THR A 74 -8.34 0.26 0.30
CA THR A 74 -9.81 0.23 0.16
C THR A 74 -10.22 -0.76 -0.93
N ALA A 75 -11.50 -1.18 -0.95
CA ALA A 75 -12.05 -2.01 -2.01
C ALA A 75 -11.82 -1.39 -3.40
N ASN A 76 -11.94 -0.05 -3.52
CA ASN A 76 -11.69 0.66 -4.76
C ASN A 76 -10.23 0.51 -5.22
N VAL A 77 -9.26 0.67 -4.33
CA VAL A 77 -7.84 0.50 -4.66
C VAL A 77 -7.56 -0.95 -5.05
N CYS A 78 -8.09 -1.93 -4.31
CA CYS A 78 -7.96 -3.35 -4.66
C CYS A 78 -8.49 -3.63 -6.07
N ALA A 79 -9.68 -3.13 -6.40
CA ALA A 79 -10.30 -3.31 -7.72
C ALA A 79 -9.46 -2.66 -8.83
N LYS A 80 -9.01 -1.42 -8.65
CA LYS A 80 -8.16 -0.72 -9.62
C LYS A 80 -6.88 -1.50 -9.92
N LEU A 81 -6.17 -1.92 -8.88
CA LEU A 81 -4.92 -2.66 -9.01
C LEU A 81 -5.13 -4.04 -9.64
N ALA A 82 -6.22 -4.74 -9.32
CA ALA A 82 -6.57 -6.03 -9.89
C ALA A 82 -6.82 -5.95 -11.40
N HIS A 83 -7.33 -4.83 -11.89
CA HIS A 83 -7.71 -4.63 -13.29
C HIS A 83 -6.77 -3.69 -14.06
N GLY A 84 -5.65 -3.27 -13.47
CA GLY A 84 -4.65 -2.42 -14.14
C GLY A 84 -5.15 -0.99 -14.44
N LEU A 85 -6.10 -0.48 -13.67
CA LEU A 85 -6.54 0.91 -13.79
C LEU A 85 -5.48 1.83 -13.18
N ALA A 86 -4.97 2.76 -14.00
CA ALA A 86 -3.88 3.67 -13.65
C ALA A 86 -4.33 5.13 -13.86
N ASP A 87 -5.33 5.56 -13.09
CA ASP A 87 -5.99 6.86 -13.21
C ASP A 87 -5.58 7.85 -12.11
N ASP A 88 -4.65 7.46 -11.22
CA ASP A 88 -4.08 8.30 -10.17
C ASP A 88 -2.58 7.99 -9.96
N MET A 89 -1.89 8.82 -9.17
CA MET A 89 -0.45 8.67 -8.92
C MET A 89 -0.10 7.32 -8.32
N LEU A 90 -0.90 6.83 -7.35
CA LEU A 90 -0.68 5.54 -6.70
C LEU A 90 -0.75 4.39 -7.71
N THR A 91 -1.85 4.29 -8.42
CA THR A 91 -2.12 3.15 -9.32
C THR A 91 -1.19 3.16 -10.53
N THR A 92 -0.83 4.35 -11.04
CA THR A 92 0.14 4.51 -12.12
C THR A 92 1.54 4.05 -11.69
N THR A 93 2.02 4.49 -10.53
CA THR A 93 3.32 4.08 -9.98
C THR A 93 3.37 2.57 -9.76
N VAL A 94 2.36 2.03 -9.09
CA VAL A 94 2.32 0.59 -8.77
C VAL A 94 2.26 -0.28 -10.02
N LEU A 95 1.58 0.16 -11.07
CA LEU A 95 1.54 -0.57 -12.35
C LEU A 95 2.93 -0.62 -13.02
N ALA A 96 3.75 0.41 -12.84
CA ALA A 96 5.12 0.47 -13.35
C ALA A 96 6.13 -0.34 -12.51
N CYS A 97 5.84 -0.60 -11.22
CA CYS A 97 6.76 -1.33 -10.33
C CYS A 97 6.88 -2.80 -10.71
N THR A 98 8.10 -3.31 -10.75
CA THR A 98 8.42 -4.74 -10.97
C THR A 98 8.78 -5.49 -9.69
N CYS A 99 9.00 -4.79 -8.59
CA CYS A 99 9.36 -5.34 -7.28
C CYS A 99 8.20 -6.10 -6.62
N PRO A 100 8.47 -6.84 -5.51
CA PRO A 100 7.43 -7.47 -4.69
C PRO A 100 6.38 -6.47 -4.20
N LYS A 101 5.13 -6.93 -4.13
CA LYS A 101 3.98 -6.09 -3.78
C LYS A 101 3.15 -6.74 -2.69
N LEU A 102 2.95 -5.99 -1.61
CA LEU A 102 2.10 -6.37 -0.47
C LEU A 102 0.89 -5.44 -0.41
N ILE A 103 -0.27 -6.00 -0.10
CA ILE A 103 -1.49 -5.23 0.06
C ILE A 103 -2.25 -5.65 1.31
N ALA A 104 -2.62 -4.68 2.13
CA ALA A 104 -3.39 -4.88 3.36
C ALA A 104 -4.79 -4.25 3.23
N PRO A 105 -5.80 -5.03 2.80
CA PRO A 105 -7.18 -4.56 2.70
C PRO A 105 -7.72 -4.12 4.05
N ALA A 106 -8.42 -2.97 4.08
CA ALA A 106 -9.15 -2.51 5.25
C ALA A 106 -10.43 -1.78 4.82
N MET A 107 -11.57 -2.34 5.22
CA MET A 107 -12.88 -1.85 4.84
C MET A 107 -13.97 -2.40 5.77
N ASN A 108 -15.21 -1.97 5.57
CA ASN A 108 -16.36 -2.59 6.24
C ASN A 108 -16.42 -4.10 5.95
N THR A 109 -16.88 -4.90 6.92
CA THR A 109 -16.94 -6.37 6.81
C THR A 109 -17.75 -6.83 5.59
N HIS A 110 -18.92 -6.25 5.35
CA HIS A 110 -19.74 -6.63 4.18
C HIS A 110 -19.06 -6.28 2.85
N MET A 111 -18.27 -5.19 2.80
CA MET A 111 -17.48 -4.86 1.63
C MET A 111 -16.33 -5.86 1.44
N TYR A 112 -15.70 -6.29 2.53
CA TYR A 112 -14.62 -7.27 2.48
C TYR A 112 -15.14 -8.65 2.05
N GLU A 113 -16.27 -9.10 2.62
CA GLU A 113 -16.89 -10.40 2.33
C GLU A 113 -17.63 -10.42 0.97
N ASN A 114 -17.80 -9.26 0.33
CA ASN A 114 -18.47 -9.18 -0.96
C ASN A 114 -17.70 -10.02 -2.01
N PRO A 115 -18.39 -10.92 -2.75
CA PRO A 115 -17.74 -11.77 -3.76
C PRO A 115 -16.87 -10.99 -4.75
N VAL A 116 -17.32 -9.83 -5.22
CA VAL A 116 -16.52 -8.98 -6.14
C VAL A 116 -15.20 -8.52 -5.49
N THR A 117 -15.22 -8.21 -4.21
CA THR A 117 -13.98 -7.84 -3.48
C THR A 117 -13.05 -9.05 -3.35
N GLN A 118 -13.60 -10.23 -2.99
CA GLN A 118 -12.80 -11.45 -2.89
C GLN A 118 -12.21 -11.85 -4.25
N ASP A 119 -12.97 -11.77 -5.33
CA ASP A 119 -12.49 -12.01 -6.70
C ASP A 119 -11.33 -11.08 -7.06
N ASN A 120 -11.42 -9.79 -6.73
CA ASN A 120 -10.34 -8.84 -6.95
C ASN A 120 -9.08 -9.18 -6.14
N LEU A 121 -9.23 -9.62 -4.89
CA LEU A 121 -8.09 -10.06 -4.07
C LEU A 121 -7.46 -11.34 -4.64
N ASP A 122 -8.26 -12.27 -5.17
CA ASP A 122 -7.77 -13.49 -5.81
C ASP A 122 -7.05 -13.18 -7.14
N ILE A 123 -7.50 -12.19 -7.89
CA ILE A 123 -6.78 -11.68 -9.06
C ILE A 123 -5.41 -11.16 -8.67
N LEU A 124 -5.32 -10.34 -7.61
CA LEU A 124 -4.04 -9.84 -7.11
C LEU A 124 -3.10 -10.98 -6.69
N ARG A 125 -3.61 -11.99 -5.96
CA ARG A 125 -2.83 -13.19 -5.58
C ARG A 125 -2.29 -13.92 -6.80
N ARG A 126 -3.09 -14.10 -7.85
CA ARG A 126 -2.66 -14.72 -9.11
C ARG A 126 -1.56 -13.95 -9.82
N TYR A 127 -1.51 -12.63 -9.65
CA TYR A 127 -0.44 -11.77 -10.15
C TYR A 127 0.76 -11.67 -9.21
N GLY A 128 0.83 -12.51 -8.17
CA GLY A 128 1.98 -12.62 -7.28
C GLY A 128 2.00 -11.61 -6.13
N TRP A 129 0.88 -10.94 -5.84
CA TRP A 129 0.78 -10.07 -4.67
C TRP A 129 0.62 -10.87 -3.39
N GLU A 130 1.31 -10.45 -2.34
CA GLU A 130 1.02 -10.90 -0.97
C GLU A 130 -0.19 -10.11 -0.45
N VAL A 131 -1.33 -10.78 -0.32
CA VAL A 131 -2.56 -10.19 0.24
C VAL A 131 -2.63 -10.50 1.72
N ILE A 132 -2.36 -9.51 2.55
CA ILE A 132 -2.37 -9.63 4.01
C ILE A 132 -3.82 -9.62 4.50
N ALA A 133 -4.24 -10.69 5.17
CA ALA A 133 -5.60 -10.79 5.68
C ALA A 133 -5.89 -9.68 6.70
N PRO A 134 -7.07 -9.03 6.64
CA PRO A 134 -7.46 -8.05 7.64
C PRO A 134 -7.66 -8.71 9.00
N ALA A 135 -7.35 -7.98 10.06
CA ALA A 135 -7.65 -8.41 11.41
C ALA A 135 -9.16 -8.38 11.69
N SER A 136 -9.60 -9.28 12.56
CA SER A 136 -10.97 -9.27 13.09
C SER A 136 -11.06 -8.36 14.32
N GLY A 137 -12.22 -7.73 14.51
CA GLY A 137 -12.47 -6.89 15.69
C GLY A 137 -13.53 -5.83 15.44
N ARG A 138 -13.66 -4.90 16.38
CA ARG A 138 -14.58 -3.77 16.24
C ARG A 138 -14.06 -2.78 15.22
N LEU A 139 -14.86 -2.52 14.21
CA LEU A 139 -14.59 -1.56 13.16
C LEU A 139 -14.99 -0.13 13.58
N ALA A 140 -14.53 0.88 12.85
CA ALA A 140 -14.87 2.29 13.10
C ALA A 140 -16.39 2.56 13.00
N CYS A 141 -17.11 1.78 12.20
CA CYS A 141 -18.59 1.84 12.09
C CYS A 141 -19.32 1.11 13.22
N GLY A 142 -18.61 0.52 14.20
CA GLY A 142 -19.18 -0.22 15.32
C GLY A 142 -19.47 -1.71 15.06
N ALA A 143 -19.43 -2.17 13.80
CA ALA A 143 -19.57 -3.58 13.47
C ALA A 143 -18.37 -4.41 13.97
N VAL A 144 -18.60 -5.69 14.24
CA VAL A 144 -17.56 -6.65 14.63
C VAL A 144 -17.41 -7.67 13.50
N GLY A 145 -16.18 -7.83 13.00
CA GLY A 145 -15.89 -8.76 11.92
C GLY A 145 -14.50 -8.54 11.31
N ALA A 146 -14.23 -9.23 10.20
CA ALA A 146 -13.02 -9.02 9.41
C ALA A 146 -13.11 -7.70 8.66
N GLY A 147 -11.99 -6.98 8.51
CA GLY A 147 -11.94 -5.72 7.75
C GLY A 147 -11.07 -4.65 8.40
N LYS A 148 -10.51 -4.90 9.57
CA LYS A 148 -9.60 -3.99 10.28
C LYS A 148 -8.18 -4.14 9.74
N LEU A 149 -7.50 -3.02 9.50
CA LEU A 149 -6.07 -3.06 9.19
C LEU A 149 -5.30 -3.74 10.34
N PRO A 150 -4.42 -4.72 10.07
CA PRO A 150 -3.55 -5.32 11.08
C PRO A 150 -2.73 -4.28 11.85
N GLU A 151 -2.15 -4.68 12.96
CA GLU A 151 -1.32 -3.77 13.74
C GLU A 151 -0.02 -3.44 12.97
N PRO A 152 0.55 -2.24 13.17
CA PRO A 152 1.76 -1.82 12.44
C PRO A 152 2.92 -2.81 12.57
N GLN A 153 3.05 -3.46 13.74
CA GLN A 153 4.09 -4.46 13.99
C GLN A 153 3.91 -5.71 13.11
N ASP A 154 2.65 -6.15 12.91
CA ASP A 154 2.36 -7.29 12.05
C ASP A 154 2.68 -6.96 10.58
N LEU A 155 2.27 -5.77 10.13
CA LEU A 155 2.59 -5.29 8.78
C LEU A 155 4.10 -5.16 8.56
N LEU A 156 4.84 -4.70 9.58
CA LEU A 156 6.29 -4.62 9.53
C LEU A 156 6.94 -6.00 9.37
N GLN A 157 6.43 -7.04 10.05
CA GLN A 157 6.94 -8.41 9.90
C GLN A 157 6.78 -8.94 8.46
N TYR A 158 5.66 -8.65 7.80
CA TYR A 158 5.49 -9.00 6.38
C TYR A 158 6.53 -8.33 5.49
N ILE A 159 6.78 -7.03 5.69
CA ILE A 159 7.80 -6.29 4.93
C ILE A 159 9.19 -6.86 5.17
N LEU A 160 9.57 -7.07 6.43
CA LEU A 160 10.90 -7.59 6.79
C LEU A 160 11.12 -9.01 6.24
N ARG A 161 10.09 -9.86 6.27
CA ARG A 161 10.16 -11.20 5.67
C ARG A 161 10.43 -11.13 4.18
N GLU A 162 9.75 -10.24 3.46
CA GLU A 162 9.88 -10.11 2.01
C GLU A 162 11.26 -9.57 1.60
N ILE A 163 11.83 -8.66 2.38
CA ILE A 163 13.16 -8.07 2.13
C ILE A 163 14.29 -9.03 2.57
N ALA A 164 14.12 -9.74 3.71
CA ALA A 164 15.18 -10.57 4.28
C ALA A 164 15.40 -11.90 3.55
N PHE A 165 14.40 -12.38 2.80
CA PHE A 165 14.49 -13.62 2.04
C PHE A 165 14.42 -13.31 0.55
N PRO A 166 15.54 -13.00 -0.10
CA PRO A 166 15.56 -12.89 -1.55
C PRO A 166 15.01 -14.18 -2.19
N HIS A 167 14.16 -14.01 -3.20
CA HIS A 167 13.40 -15.09 -3.84
C HIS A 167 14.27 -16.04 -4.70
N ASP A 168 15.52 -16.30 -4.34
CA ASP A 168 16.44 -17.20 -5.05
C ASP A 168 16.09 -18.69 -4.93
N LEU A 169 15.03 -19.02 -4.17
CA LEU A 169 14.49 -20.39 -4.09
C LEU A 169 13.29 -20.65 -5.02
N LYS A 170 12.85 -19.69 -5.85
CA LYS A 170 11.89 -19.93 -6.92
C LYS A 170 12.59 -20.51 -8.13
N GLY A 171 12.86 -21.81 -8.13
CA GLY A 171 13.42 -22.47 -9.33
C GLY A 171 14.29 -23.68 -9.08
N LYS A 172 13.93 -24.56 -8.14
CA LYS A 172 14.43 -25.94 -8.10
C LYS A 172 13.29 -26.90 -7.96
#